data_09aff8dee79788c61fb9694316705b91
#
_entry.id   09aff8dee79788c61fb9694316705b91
#
_cell.length_a   1.000
_cell.length_b   1.000
_cell.length_c   1.000
_cell.angle_alpha   90.00
_cell.angle_beta   90.00
_cell.angle_gamma   90.00
#
_symmetry.space_group_name_H-M   'P 1'
#
loop_
_entity.id
_entity.type
_entity.pdbx_description
1 polymer ?
#
loop_
_entity_poly.entity_id
_entity_poly.type
_entity_poly.pdbx_seq_one_letter_code
_entity_poly.pdbx_strand_id
1 'polypeptide(L)'
;MSIKIGILGYGNLGRGVECAVKQNDDMELVAVFTRRNPEDVKILTETATVCNVADVEDWKDKIDVMIICGGSATDLPKQTPVYAKMFNVIDSFDTHARIPEHFANVDAAAKEGGHVGIISVGWDPGMFSLNRLYANAILPDGNDYTFWGKGVSQGHSDAIRRVEGVKDGKQYTIPVEAALKAVRNGENPELTTRQKHTRECFVVLEEGADAAKVEEEIKTMPNYFSDYDTTVHFISEEELKANHSGIPHGGFVLRSGKTGWNGENKHLIEYSLKLDSNPEFTSSCLLYTSDAADDSL
;
A
#
# COMPACT_ATOMS: atom_id res chain seq x y z
N MET A 1 27.26 -13.95 -2.48
CA MET A 1 27.17 -13.03 -1.31
C MET A 1 25.67 -12.79 -1.12
N SER A 2 25.15 -12.77 0.09
CA SER A 2 23.73 -12.41 0.32
C SER A 2 23.60 -10.91 0.48
N ILE A 3 22.47 -10.37 -0.03
CA ILE A 3 22.10 -8.96 0.11
C ILE A 3 21.65 -8.73 1.56
N LYS A 4 22.28 -7.79 2.25
CA LYS A 4 22.01 -7.47 3.65
C LYS A 4 20.87 -6.46 3.76
N ILE A 5 19.74 -6.90 4.28
CA ILE A 5 18.52 -6.11 4.41
C ILE A 5 18.41 -5.50 5.81
N GLY A 6 18.15 -4.19 5.85
CA GLY A 6 17.68 -3.49 7.03
C GLY A 6 16.19 -3.15 6.93
N ILE A 7 15.45 -3.23 8.01
CA ILE A 7 14.03 -2.83 8.08
C ILE A 7 13.89 -1.62 8.99
N LEU A 8 13.35 -0.52 8.47
CA LEU A 8 13.00 0.66 9.27
C LEU A 8 11.50 0.70 9.54
N GLY A 9 11.11 0.40 10.78
CA GLY A 9 9.72 0.30 11.21
C GLY A 9 9.20 -1.14 11.17
N TYR A 10 8.74 -1.64 12.34
CA TYR A 10 8.30 -3.01 12.50
C TYR A 10 6.81 -3.08 12.88
N GLY A 11 5.97 -2.64 11.92
CA GLY A 11 4.52 -2.79 11.89
C GLY A 11 4.10 -3.99 11.02
N ASN A 12 2.90 -3.96 10.45
CA ASN A 12 2.42 -5.04 9.58
C ASN A 12 3.32 -5.22 8.35
N LEU A 13 3.77 -4.11 7.73
CA LEU A 13 4.64 -4.15 6.57
C LEU A 13 6.03 -4.69 6.93
N GLY A 14 6.67 -4.20 7.99
CA GLY A 14 7.99 -4.65 8.41
C GLY A 14 8.03 -6.14 8.80
N ARG A 15 6.97 -6.63 9.44
CA ARG A 15 6.80 -8.08 9.70
C ARG A 15 6.68 -8.89 8.41
N GLY A 16 5.92 -8.35 7.44
CA GLY A 16 5.81 -8.97 6.13
C GLY A 16 7.15 -9.02 5.40
N VAL A 17 7.97 -7.96 5.47
CA VAL A 17 9.33 -7.94 4.89
C VAL A 17 10.22 -9.00 5.53
N GLU A 18 10.21 -9.14 6.85
CA GLU A 18 10.94 -10.21 7.53
C GLU A 18 10.53 -11.61 7.03
N CYS A 19 9.21 -11.85 6.90
CA CYS A 19 8.70 -13.12 6.36
C CYS A 19 9.12 -13.32 4.90
N ALA A 20 9.15 -12.27 4.09
CA ALA A 20 9.56 -12.35 2.70
C ALA A 20 11.06 -12.61 2.54
N VAL A 21 11.93 -12.00 3.35
CA VAL A 21 13.37 -12.27 3.38
C VAL A 21 13.64 -13.77 3.62
N LYS A 22 12.90 -14.39 4.54
CA LYS A 22 13.02 -15.82 4.81
C LYS A 22 12.76 -16.73 3.60
N GLN A 23 12.05 -16.25 2.58
CA GLN A 23 11.75 -17.00 1.36
C GLN A 23 12.84 -16.85 0.27
N ASN A 24 13.87 -16.04 0.51
CA ASN A 24 14.91 -15.72 -0.46
C ASN A 24 16.27 -16.06 0.13
N ASP A 25 16.92 -17.09 -0.42
CA ASP A 25 18.18 -17.64 0.09
C ASP A 25 19.39 -16.73 -0.16
N ASP A 26 19.26 -15.76 -1.05
CA ASP A 26 20.26 -14.76 -1.43
C ASP A 26 20.16 -13.47 -0.61
N MET A 27 19.21 -13.37 0.32
CA MET A 27 18.99 -12.20 1.18
C MET A 27 19.11 -12.55 2.65
N GLU A 28 19.60 -11.60 3.44
CA GLU A 28 19.77 -11.74 4.88
C GLU A 28 19.22 -10.53 5.63
N LEU A 29 18.30 -10.75 6.57
CA LEU A 29 17.89 -9.70 7.50
C LEU A 29 18.96 -9.52 8.57
N VAL A 30 19.59 -8.33 8.61
CA VAL A 30 20.65 -8.03 9.57
C VAL A 30 20.20 -7.13 10.71
N ALA A 31 19.26 -6.22 10.46
CA ALA A 31 18.77 -5.30 11.49
C ALA A 31 17.32 -4.86 11.28
N VAL A 32 16.65 -4.60 12.40
CA VAL A 32 15.31 -3.99 12.46
C VAL A 32 15.39 -2.74 13.34
N PHE A 33 15.00 -1.59 12.81
CA PHE A 33 15.03 -0.31 13.51
C PHE A 33 13.63 0.10 13.96
N THR A 34 13.50 0.51 15.20
CA THR A 34 12.22 0.88 15.82
C THR A 34 12.32 2.15 16.66
N ARG A 35 11.22 2.91 16.71
CA ARG A 35 11.05 4.04 17.66
C ARG A 35 10.58 3.58 19.05
N ARG A 36 10.10 2.34 19.15
CA ARG A 36 9.74 1.70 20.44
C ARG A 36 11.00 1.25 21.15
N ASN A 37 10.88 0.88 22.44
CA ASN A 37 11.99 0.21 23.09
C ASN A 37 12.32 -1.10 22.33
N PRO A 38 13.57 -1.32 21.89
CA PRO A 38 13.97 -2.52 21.14
C PRO A 38 13.64 -3.83 21.87
N GLU A 39 13.70 -3.86 23.19
CA GLU A 39 13.40 -5.06 24.00
C GLU A 39 11.93 -5.49 23.92
N ASP A 40 11.03 -4.55 23.58
CA ASP A 40 9.59 -4.81 23.42
C ASP A 40 9.24 -5.32 22.00
N VAL A 41 10.19 -5.31 21.08
CA VAL A 41 9.98 -5.73 19.69
C VAL A 41 10.52 -7.14 19.49
N LYS A 42 9.60 -8.07 19.26
CA LYS A 42 9.94 -9.47 18.99
C LYS A 42 9.94 -9.73 17.48
N ILE A 43 11.09 -10.10 16.96
CA ILE A 43 11.29 -10.56 15.59
C ILE A 43 11.39 -12.07 15.55
N LEU A 44 11.25 -12.68 14.38
CA LEU A 44 11.33 -14.13 14.16
C LEU A 44 12.73 -14.57 13.76
N THR A 45 13.55 -13.67 13.21
CA THR A 45 14.90 -13.93 12.71
C THR A 45 15.90 -13.78 13.82
N GLU A 46 16.32 -14.89 14.43
CA GLU A 46 17.21 -14.92 15.61
C GLU A 46 18.60 -14.28 15.36
N THR A 47 19.05 -14.25 14.11
CA THR A 47 20.35 -13.68 13.71
C THR A 47 20.34 -12.17 13.55
N ALA A 48 19.16 -11.56 13.40
CA ALA A 48 19.02 -10.13 13.20
C ALA A 48 18.98 -9.36 14.54
N THR A 49 19.46 -8.13 14.51
CA THR A 49 19.47 -7.26 15.70
C THR A 49 18.32 -6.28 15.67
N VAL A 50 17.61 -6.11 16.79
CA VAL A 50 16.65 -5.02 16.95
C VAL A 50 17.34 -3.82 17.58
N CYS A 51 17.30 -2.68 16.88
CA CYS A 51 17.98 -1.44 17.26
C CYS A 51 17.00 -0.28 17.44
N ASN A 52 17.40 0.71 18.21
CA ASN A 52 16.69 2.00 18.20
C ASN A 52 16.98 2.72 16.86
N VAL A 53 15.99 3.46 16.36
CA VAL A 53 16.15 4.26 15.14
C VAL A 53 17.26 5.30 15.25
N ALA A 54 17.64 5.71 16.45
CA ALA A 54 18.75 6.63 16.69
C ALA A 54 20.13 6.04 16.35
N ASP A 55 20.25 4.71 16.33
CA ASP A 55 21.50 3.98 16.10
C ASP A 55 21.71 3.61 14.62
N VAL A 56 20.84 4.03 13.71
CA VAL A 56 20.90 3.65 12.28
C VAL A 56 22.22 3.99 11.62
N GLU A 57 22.85 5.10 12.00
CA GLU A 57 24.12 5.54 11.40
C GLU A 57 25.27 4.55 11.61
N ASP A 58 25.25 3.76 12.68
CA ASP A 58 26.27 2.73 12.97
C ASP A 58 26.17 1.50 12.05
N TRP A 59 25.18 1.49 11.15
CA TRP A 59 24.88 0.37 10.25
C TRP A 59 25.14 0.68 8.77
N LYS A 60 25.70 1.85 8.44
CA LYS A 60 25.93 2.29 7.05
C LYS A 60 26.74 1.29 6.22
N ASP A 61 27.74 0.65 6.82
CA ASP A 61 28.62 -0.31 6.14
C ASP A 61 28.15 -1.78 6.32
N LYS A 62 26.96 -1.99 6.91
CA LYS A 62 26.47 -3.33 7.28
C LYS A 62 25.16 -3.68 6.58
N ILE A 63 24.53 -2.74 5.89
CA ILE A 63 23.25 -2.88 5.22
C ILE A 63 23.44 -2.45 3.77
N ASP A 64 23.09 -3.34 2.85
CA ASP A 64 23.12 -3.06 1.42
C ASP A 64 21.85 -2.32 0.98
N VAL A 65 20.68 -2.70 1.53
CA VAL A 65 19.39 -2.09 1.22
C VAL A 65 18.55 -1.89 2.50
N MET A 66 18.06 -0.67 2.71
CA MET A 66 17.13 -0.32 3.79
C MET A 66 15.70 -0.27 3.27
N ILE A 67 14.83 -1.14 3.77
CA ILE A 67 13.39 -1.12 3.44
C ILE A 67 12.66 -0.27 4.48
N ILE A 68 12.02 0.82 4.02
CA ILE A 68 11.38 1.81 4.89
C ILE A 68 9.89 1.50 5.01
N CYS A 69 9.47 1.00 6.17
CA CYS A 69 8.14 0.50 6.46
C CYS A 69 7.29 1.46 7.31
N GLY A 70 7.53 2.76 7.16
CA GLY A 70 6.76 3.82 7.83
C GLY A 70 5.37 4.03 7.22
N GLY A 71 4.54 4.81 7.88
CA GLY A 71 3.23 5.22 7.36
C GLY A 71 3.36 6.11 6.12
N SER A 72 2.69 5.75 5.04
CA SER A 72 2.82 6.43 3.75
C SER A 72 2.49 7.93 3.81
N ALA A 73 1.40 8.32 4.47
CA ALA A 73 0.99 9.72 4.53
C ALA A 73 1.85 10.61 5.43
N THR A 74 2.49 10.05 6.47
CA THR A 74 3.09 10.81 7.56
C THR A 74 4.58 10.58 7.77
N ASP A 75 5.03 9.33 7.65
CA ASP A 75 6.41 8.93 7.94
C ASP A 75 7.29 8.96 6.68
N LEU A 76 6.89 8.28 5.60
CA LEU A 76 7.69 8.11 4.40
C LEU A 76 8.16 9.43 3.77
N PRO A 77 7.34 10.49 3.64
CA PRO A 77 7.81 11.77 3.09
C PRO A 77 8.98 12.39 3.85
N LYS A 78 9.13 12.04 5.13
CA LYS A 78 10.19 12.54 6.00
C LYS A 78 11.35 11.56 6.11
N GLN A 79 11.05 10.27 6.20
CA GLN A 79 12.05 9.23 6.45
C GLN A 79 12.84 8.88 5.20
N THR A 80 12.18 8.61 4.08
CA THR A 80 12.85 8.13 2.88
C THR A 80 13.97 9.08 2.42
N PRO A 81 13.77 10.41 2.30
CA PRO A 81 14.86 11.31 1.92
C PRO A 81 16.02 11.34 2.93
N VAL A 82 15.75 11.17 4.22
CA VAL A 82 16.80 11.15 5.25
C VAL A 82 17.70 9.93 5.10
N TYR A 83 17.09 8.76 4.96
CA TYR A 83 17.83 7.49 4.88
C TYR A 83 18.42 7.24 3.49
N ALA A 84 17.87 7.80 2.42
CA ALA A 84 18.45 7.76 1.08
C ALA A 84 19.85 8.42 0.99
N LYS A 85 20.20 9.31 1.92
CA LYS A 85 21.56 9.84 2.03
C LYS A 85 22.59 8.85 2.58
N MET A 86 22.14 7.76 3.18
CA MET A 86 22.98 6.83 3.94
C MET A 86 22.93 5.40 3.42
N PHE A 87 21.88 5.04 2.69
CA PHE A 87 21.61 3.68 2.21
C PHE A 87 20.93 3.70 0.85
N ASN A 88 21.02 2.62 0.12
CA ASN A 88 20.03 2.31 -0.89
C ASN A 88 18.70 2.08 -0.17
N VAL A 89 17.63 2.72 -0.64
CA VAL A 89 16.34 2.69 0.05
C VAL A 89 15.22 2.23 -0.87
N ILE A 90 14.25 1.53 -0.26
CA ILE A 90 13.00 1.17 -0.92
C ILE A 90 11.84 1.54 -0.01
N ASP A 91 10.79 2.15 -0.57
CA ASP A 91 9.56 2.46 0.16
C ASP A 91 8.28 2.10 -0.61
N SER A 92 7.17 2.12 0.11
CA SER A 92 5.82 1.87 -0.41
C SER A 92 4.94 3.12 -0.38
N PHE A 93 5.49 4.29 -0.70
CA PHE A 93 4.71 5.53 -0.71
C PHE A 93 3.55 5.47 -1.72
N ASP A 94 2.31 5.64 -1.26
CA ASP A 94 1.09 5.41 -2.04
C ASP A 94 0.16 6.63 -2.20
N THR A 95 0.56 7.80 -1.74
CA THR A 95 -0.20 9.03 -1.97
C THR A 95 0.02 9.52 -3.40
N HIS A 96 -0.75 8.97 -4.35
CA HIS A 96 -0.55 9.11 -5.79
C HIS A 96 -0.32 10.56 -6.24
N ALA A 97 -1.12 11.50 -5.75
CA ALA A 97 -1.01 12.92 -6.12
C ALA A 97 0.32 13.56 -5.71
N ARG A 98 1.03 12.98 -4.73
CA ARG A 98 2.29 13.50 -4.18
C ARG A 98 3.52 12.69 -4.59
N ILE A 99 3.37 11.65 -5.42
CA ILE A 99 4.52 10.84 -5.90
C ILE A 99 5.57 11.70 -6.60
N PRO A 100 5.23 12.67 -7.49
CA PRO A 100 6.25 13.52 -8.12
C PRO A 100 7.07 14.35 -7.14
N GLU A 101 6.45 14.88 -6.09
CA GLU A 101 7.13 15.62 -5.02
C GLU A 101 8.06 14.68 -4.21
N HIS A 102 7.55 13.52 -3.83
CA HIS A 102 8.31 12.52 -3.08
C HIS A 102 9.50 12.02 -3.89
N PHE A 103 9.31 11.74 -5.18
CA PHE A 103 10.38 11.39 -6.10
C PHE A 103 11.50 12.45 -6.12
N ALA A 104 11.16 13.72 -6.31
CA ALA A 104 12.14 14.78 -6.38
C ALA A 104 12.98 14.89 -5.09
N ASN A 105 12.32 14.73 -3.92
CA ASN A 105 12.99 14.79 -2.63
C ASN A 105 13.93 13.61 -2.40
N VAL A 106 13.50 12.38 -2.76
CA VAL A 106 14.33 11.19 -2.60
C VAL A 106 15.46 11.16 -3.61
N ASP A 107 15.21 11.52 -4.88
CA ASP A 107 16.24 11.61 -5.93
C ASP A 107 17.38 12.55 -5.54
N ALA A 108 17.03 13.75 -5.04
CA ALA A 108 18.02 14.71 -4.58
C ALA A 108 18.87 14.16 -3.42
N ALA A 109 18.23 13.52 -2.45
CA ALA A 109 18.89 12.94 -1.27
C ALA A 109 19.77 11.73 -1.63
N ALA A 110 19.30 10.84 -2.48
CA ALA A 110 20.05 9.67 -2.95
C ALA A 110 21.29 10.09 -3.75
N LYS A 111 21.15 11.08 -4.64
CA LYS A 111 22.31 11.66 -5.37
C LYS A 111 23.34 12.30 -4.44
N GLU A 112 22.89 13.00 -3.40
CA GLU A 112 23.78 13.59 -2.39
C GLU A 112 24.57 12.50 -1.65
N GLY A 113 23.93 11.38 -1.31
CA GLY A 113 24.54 10.25 -0.60
C GLY A 113 25.31 9.27 -1.48
N GLY A 114 25.13 9.32 -2.81
CA GLY A 114 25.69 8.33 -3.74
C GLY A 114 24.98 6.98 -3.69
N HIS A 115 23.68 6.98 -3.38
CA HIS A 115 22.84 5.80 -3.22
C HIS A 115 21.69 5.74 -4.23
N VAL A 116 20.97 4.62 -4.26
CA VAL A 116 19.78 4.39 -5.06
C VAL A 116 18.52 4.52 -4.20
N GLY A 117 17.50 5.23 -4.69
CA GLY A 117 16.18 5.28 -4.08
C GLY A 117 15.13 4.71 -5.02
N ILE A 118 14.43 3.66 -4.60
CA ILE A 118 13.27 3.11 -5.32
C ILE A 118 12.04 3.39 -4.46
N ILE A 119 11.10 4.15 -5.01
CA ILE A 119 9.93 4.61 -4.27
C ILE A 119 8.63 4.04 -4.82
N SER A 120 7.59 4.12 -4.01
CA SER A 120 6.22 3.77 -4.44
C SER A 120 6.08 2.33 -4.94
N VAL A 121 6.81 1.42 -4.29
CA VAL A 121 6.78 -0.01 -4.59
C VAL A 121 5.60 -0.68 -3.89
N GLY A 122 4.85 -1.44 -4.65
CA GLY A 122 3.71 -2.19 -4.17
C GLY A 122 2.91 -2.77 -5.33
N TRP A 123 1.64 -3.01 -5.08
CA TRP A 123 0.77 -3.48 -6.15
C TRP A 123 -0.02 -2.33 -6.84
N ASP A 124 -0.34 -1.23 -6.11
CA ASP A 124 -0.88 0.00 -6.72
C ASP A 124 -0.65 1.23 -5.79
N PRO A 125 0.36 2.03 -6.05
CA PRO A 125 1.28 2.04 -7.21
C PRO A 125 2.24 0.84 -7.23
N GLY A 126 2.84 0.58 -8.38
CA GLY A 126 3.78 -0.51 -8.64
C GLY A 126 3.25 -1.47 -9.71
N MET A 127 2.91 -2.70 -9.35
CA MET A 127 2.50 -3.74 -10.30
C MET A 127 1.34 -3.31 -11.22
N PHE A 128 0.28 -2.72 -10.67
CA PHE A 128 -0.84 -2.21 -11.48
C PHE A 128 -0.44 -1.04 -12.38
N SER A 129 0.53 -0.23 -11.97
CA SER A 129 1.06 0.85 -12.82
C SER A 129 1.77 0.29 -14.05
N LEU A 130 2.57 -0.76 -13.88
CA LEU A 130 3.23 -1.47 -14.99
C LEU A 130 2.20 -2.18 -15.88
N ASN A 131 1.19 -2.80 -15.30
CA ASN A 131 0.10 -3.44 -16.04
C ASN A 131 -0.66 -2.42 -16.91
N ARG A 132 -0.96 -1.23 -16.40
CA ARG A 132 -1.57 -0.13 -17.17
C ARG A 132 -0.65 0.31 -18.30
N LEU A 133 0.63 0.54 -18.02
CA LEU A 133 1.61 0.95 -19.02
C LEU A 133 1.69 -0.07 -20.17
N TYR A 134 1.82 -1.36 -19.83
CA TYR A 134 1.91 -2.43 -20.80
C TYR A 134 0.62 -2.57 -21.64
N ALA A 135 -0.54 -2.53 -21.00
CA ALA A 135 -1.82 -2.59 -21.68
C ALA A 135 -2.06 -1.40 -22.63
N ASN A 136 -1.64 -0.18 -22.23
CA ASN A 136 -1.67 1.00 -23.07
C ASN A 136 -0.76 0.87 -24.32
N ALA A 137 0.42 0.28 -24.15
CA ALA A 137 1.34 0.07 -25.28
C ALA A 137 0.77 -0.91 -26.32
N ILE A 138 0.03 -1.94 -25.86
CA ILE A 138 -0.59 -2.94 -26.75
C ILE A 138 -1.85 -2.40 -27.42
N LEU A 139 -2.71 -1.70 -26.68
CA LEU A 139 -3.98 -1.13 -27.15
C LEU A 139 -3.99 0.38 -26.96
N PRO A 140 -3.30 1.17 -27.82
CA PRO A 140 -3.23 2.62 -27.66
C PRO A 140 -4.60 3.30 -27.82
N ASP A 141 -5.50 2.78 -28.66
CA ASP A 141 -6.89 3.24 -28.78
C ASP A 141 -7.76 2.51 -27.75
N GLY A 142 -7.92 3.11 -26.58
CA GLY A 142 -8.71 2.53 -25.49
C GLY A 142 -8.68 3.34 -24.20
N ASN A 143 -9.42 2.86 -23.21
CA ASN A 143 -9.54 3.47 -21.88
C ASN A 143 -9.07 2.52 -20.77
N ASP A 144 -8.41 3.08 -19.77
CA ASP A 144 -7.99 2.36 -18.56
C ASP A 144 -9.01 2.52 -17.44
N TYR A 145 -9.26 1.42 -16.77
CA TYR A 145 -10.09 1.37 -15.58
C TYR A 145 -9.35 0.65 -14.46
N THR A 146 -9.38 1.22 -13.27
CA THR A 146 -8.91 0.56 -12.06
C THR A 146 -10.04 0.48 -11.05
N PHE A 147 -10.29 -0.73 -10.56
CA PHE A 147 -11.24 -1.02 -9.49
C PHE A 147 -10.48 -1.66 -8.34
N TRP A 148 -10.53 -1.04 -7.16
CA TRP A 148 -9.92 -1.58 -5.95
C TRP A 148 -10.95 -2.34 -5.12
N GLY A 149 -10.53 -3.45 -4.53
CA GLY A 149 -11.35 -4.25 -3.62
C GLY A 149 -11.83 -5.59 -4.24
N LYS A 150 -12.65 -6.36 -3.53
CA LYS A 150 -13.08 -6.07 -2.15
C LYS A 150 -11.87 -6.11 -1.20
N GLY A 151 -11.65 -5.06 -0.40
CA GLY A 151 -10.49 -5.06 0.47
C GLY A 151 -10.46 -3.99 1.55
N VAL A 152 -9.71 -4.26 2.60
CA VAL A 152 -9.53 -3.38 3.76
C VAL A 152 -8.55 -2.27 3.43
N SER A 153 -9.00 -1.02 3.47
CA SER A 153 -8.10 0.14 3.44
C SER A 153 -7.63 0.48 4.86
N GLN A 154 -6.33 0.34 5.11
CA GLN A 154 -5.76 0.65 6.42
C GLN A 154 -5.87 2.14 6.74
N GLY A 155 -5.56 3.02 5.79
CA GLY A 155 -5.63 4.47 5.98
C GLY A 155 -7.05 4.97 6.28
N HIS A 156 -8.08 4.43 5.61
CA HIS A 156 -9.47 4.75 5.90
C HIS A 156 -9.94 4.17 7.23
N SER A 157 -9.49 2.95 7.58
CA SER A 157 -9.78 2.37 8.89
C SER A 157 -9.15 3.19 10.02
N ASP A 158 -7.93 3.72 9.81
CA ASP A 158 -7.28 4.64 10.76
C ASP A 158 -8.03 5.97 10.89
N ALA A 159 -8.61 6.47 9.80
CA ALA A 159 -9.43 7.68 9.83
C ALA A 159 -10.69 7.47 10.67
N ILE A 160 -11.38 6.33 10.51
CA ILE A 160 -12.55 5.97 11.33
C ILE A 160 -12.19 5.92 12.81
N ARG A 161 -11.07 5.28 13.18
CA ARG A 161 -10.62 5.16 14.59
C ARG A 161 -10.28 6.48 15.26
N ARG A 162 -10.13 7.56 14.49
CA ARG A 162 -9.90 8.92 15.02
C ARG A 162 -11.18 9.73 15.24
N VAL A 163 -12.32 9.20 14.83
CA VAL A 163 -13.64 9.84 15.09
C VAL A 163 -13.98 9.69 16.56
N GLU A 164 -14.42 10.79 17.17
CA GLU A 164 -14.84 10.79 18.59
C GLU A 164 -16.00 9.81 18.83
N GLY A 165 -15.89 8.96 19.86
CA GLY A 165 -16.86 7.92 20.18
C GLY A 165 -16.66 6.60 19.44
N VAL A 166 -15.60 6.48 18.63
CA VAL A 166 -15.22 5.22 17.97
C VAL A 166 -14.12 4.52 18.76
N LYS A 167 -14.39 3.29 19.20
CA LYS A 167 -13.43 2.41 19.88
C LYS A 167 -12.51 1.69 18.87
N ASP A 168 -13.07 1.15 17.80
CA ASP A 168 -12.35 0.48 16.71
C ASP A 168 -13.19 0.46 15.44
N GLY A 169 -12.55 0.20 14.28
CA GLY A 169 -13.26 0.12 13.01
C GLY A 169 -12.43 -0.38 11.86
N LYS A 170 -13.14 -0.97 10.89
CA LYS A 170 -12.58 -1.45 9.62
C LYS A 170 -13.40 -0.89 8.46
N GLN A 171 -12.70 -0.49 7.41
CA GLN A 171 -13.34 -0.02 6.18
C GLN A 171 -12.96 -0.93 5.01
N TYR A 172 -13.96 -1.29 4.22
CA TYR A 172 -13.79 -2.04 2.99
C TYR A 172 -14.11 -1.17 1.77
N THR A 173 -13.20 -1.17 0.81
CA THR A 173 -13.44 -0.64 -0.53
C THR A 173 -14.06 -1.76 -1.38
N ILE A 174 -15.18 -1.45 -2.05
CA ILE A 174 -15.94 -2.42 -2.84
C ILE A 174 -16.16 -1.86 -4.24
N PRO A 175 -15.74 -2.58 -5.30
CA PRO A 175 -16.07 -2.21 -6.68
C PRO A 175 -17.58 -2.22 -6.91
N VAL A 176 -18.08 -1.24 -7.63
CA VAL A 176 -19.47 -1.23 -8.11
C VAL A 176 -19.59 -2.24 -9.25
N GLU A 177 -20.28 -3.36 -9.00
CA GLU A 177 -20.37 -4.49 -9.92
C GLU A 177 -20.97 -4.09 -11.29
N ALA A 178 -21.95 -3.20 -11.30
CA ALA A 178 -22.54 -2.71 -12.55
C ALA A 178 -21.52 -1.96 -13.42
N ALA A 179 -20.66 -1.13 -12.81
CA ALA A 179 -19.60 -0.41 -13.52
C ALA A 179 -18.53 -1.37 -14.06
N LEU A 180 -18.10 -2.33 -13.22
CA LEU A 180 -17.13 -3.35 -13.63
C LEU A 180 -17.67 -4.20 -14.81
N LYS A 181 -18.94 -4.58 -14.76
CA LYS A 181 -19.60 -5.33 -15.83
C LYS A 181 -19.71 -4.53 -17.12
N ALA A 182 -20.05 -3.23 -17.05
CA ALA A 182 -20.11 -2.35 -18.21
C ALA A 182 -18.75 -2.28 -18.93
N VAL A 183 -17.65 -2.10 -18.17
CA VAL A 183 -16.29 -2.10 -18.72
C VAL A 183 -15.95 -3.44 -19.37
N ARG A 184 -16.28 -4.57 -18.71
CA ARG A 184 -16.04 -5.92 -19.24
C ARG A 184 -16.83 -6.20 -20.53
N ASN A 185 -17.99 -5.57 -20.69
CA ASN A 185 -18.77 -5.62 -21.92
C ASN A 185 -18.24 -4.71 -23.04
N GLY A 186 -17.18 -3.93 -22.79
CA GLY A 186 -16.61 -3.01 -23.75
C GLY A 186 -17.45 -1.73 -23.98
N GLU A 187 -18.24 -1.33 -23.01
CA GLU A 187 -19.08 -0.12 -23.10
C GLU A 187 -18.32 1.18 -22.94
N ASN A 188 -17.12 1.14 -22.35
CA ASN A 188 -16.23 2.28 -22.10
C ASN A 188 -16.88 3.49 -21.41
N PRO A 189 -17.59 3.31 -20.27
CA PRO A 189 -18.28 4.40 -19.61
C PRO A 189 -17.29 5.42 -19.00
N GLU A 190 -17.67 6.69 -18.98
CA GLU A 190 -17.03 7.67 -18.09
C GLU A 190 -17.57 7.46 -16.67
N LEU A 191 -16.67 7.19 -15.71
CA LEU A 191 -17.03 6.85 -14.34
C LEU A 191 -16.40 7.81 -13.34
N THR A 192 -17.26 8.41 -12.51
CA THR A 192 -16.80 9.15 -11.33
C THR A 192 -16.30 8.19 -10.24
N THR A 193 -15.60 8.72 -9.23
CA THR A 193 -15.15 7.98 -8.06
C THR A 193 -16.30 7.20 -7.41
N ARG A 194 -17.44 7.86 -7.18
CA ARG A 194 -18.65 7.27 -6.59
C ARG A 194 -19.24 6.14 -7.43
N GLN A 195 -19.18 6.26 -8.75
CA GLN A 195 -19.67 5.20 -9.65
C GLN A 195 -18.74 3.99 -9.74
N LYS A 196 -17.45 4.13 -9.36
CA LYS A 196 -16.49 3.03 -9.38
C LYS A 196 -16.49 2.22 -8.09
N HIS A 197 -16.65 2.87 -6.94
CA HIS A 197 -16.48 2.23 -5.64
C HIS A 197 -17.51 2.69 -4.62
N THR A 198 -17.91 1.77 -3.75
CA THR A 198 -18.59 2.06 -2.49
C THR A 198 -17.68 1.81 -1.30
N ARG A 199 -18.08 2.33 -0.14
CA ARG A 199 -17.40 2.12 1.14
C ARG A 199 -18.32 1.40 2.11
N GLU A 200 -17.80 0.39 2.77
CA GLU A 200 -18.51 -0.34 3.82
C GLU A 200 -17.66 -0.33 5.08
N CYS A 201 -18.21 0.24 6.15
CA CYS A 201 -17.52 0.48 7.42
C CYS A 201 -18.15 -0.37 8.51
N PHE A 202 -17.34 -1.11 9.27
CA PHE A 202 -17.73 -1.87 10.44
C PHE A 202 -17.10 -1.18 11.64
N VAL A 203 -17.93 -0.64 12.53
CA VAL A 203 -17.51 0.30 13.58
C VAL A 203 -17.96 -0.18 14.94
N VAL A 204 -17.04 -0.21 15.89
CA VAL A 204 -17.31 -0.44 17.30
C VAL A 204 -17.35 0.89 18.02
N LEU A 205 -18.45 1.19 18.66
CA LEU A 205 -18.62 2.43 19.43
C LEU A 205 -18.03 2.32 20.83
N GLU A 206 -17.61 3.45 21.37
CA GLU A 206 -17.39 3.59 22.82
C GLU A 206 -18.74 3.58 23.57
N GLU A 207 -18.71 3.23 24.84
CA GLU A 207 -19.92 3.22 25.68
C GLU A 207 -20.53 4.63 25.78
N GLY A 208 -21.80 4.74 25.44
CA GLY A 208 -22.55 6.02 25.46
C GLY A 208 -22.33 6.93 24.25
N ALA A 209 -21.58 6.50 23.24
CA ALA A 209 -21.39 7.27 22.02
C ALA A 209 -22.69 7.41 21.21
N ASP A 210 -22.87 8.57 20.56
CA ASP A 210 -23.99 8.84 19.65
C ASP A 210 -23.70 8.24 18.28
N ALA A 211 -24.35 7.12 17.97
CA ALA A 211 -24.21 6.41 16.70
C ALA A 211 -24.56 7.28 15.49
N ALA A 212 -25.59 8.13 15.57
CA ALA A 212 -25.98 8.96 14.45
C ALA A 212 -24.94 10.06 14.16
N LYS A 213 -24.37 10.66 15.20
CA LYS A 213 -23.27 11.63 15.07
C LYS A 213 -22.03 10.98 14.45
N VAL A 214 -21.64 9.80 14.92
CA VAL A 214 -20.48 9.06 14.39
C VAL A 214 -20.69 8.67 12.92
N GLU A 215 -21.89 8.19 12.57
CA GLU A 215 -22.21 7.83 11.18
C GLU A 215 -22.10 9.04 10.24
N GLU A 216 -22.67 10.18 10.63
CA GLU A 216 -22.64 11.41 9.84
C GLU A 216 -21.20 11.93 9.67
N GLU A 217 -20.41 11.93 10.76
CA GLU A 217 -19.01 12.36 10.71
C GLU A 217 -18.16 11.48 9.78
N ILE A 218 -18.38 10.16 9.81
CA ILE A 218 -17.69 9.24 8.88
C ILE A 218 -18.10 9.54 7.45
N LYS A 219 -19.41 9.57 7.14
CA LYS A 219 -19.93 9.73 5.77
C LYS A 219 -19.53 11.05 5.12
N THR A 220 -19.38 12.11 5.91
CA THR A 220 -19.06 13.47 5.43
C THR A 220 -17.56 13.78 5.47
N MET A 221 -16.71 12.89 5.98
CA MET A 221 -15.29 13.12 6.16
C MET A 221 -14.59 13.40 4.83
N PRO A 222 -14.00 14.60 4.66
CA PRO A 222 -13.30 14.98 3.44
C PRO A 222 -12.09 14.08 3.15
N ASN A 223 -11.79 13.86 1.88
CA ASN A 223 -10.68 13.06 1.36
C ASN A 223 -10.75 11.55 1.67
N TYR A 224 -11.74 11.09 2.44
CA TYR A 224 -11.90 9.69 2.80
C TYR A 224 -13.23 9.10 2.34
N PHE A 225 -14.36 9.74 2.70
CA PHE A 225 -15.69 9.16 2.53
C PHE A 225 -16.68 10.03 1.77
N SER A 226 -16.55 11.36 1.81
CA SER A 226 -17.51 12.31 1.23
C SER A 226 -17.77 12.10 -0.28
N ASP A 227 -16.79 11.57 -1.01
CA ASP A 227 -16.89 11.32 -2.45
C ASP A 227 -17.46 9.93 -2.80
N TYR A 228 -17.91 9.16 -1.81
CA TYR A 228 -18.37 7.78 -1.98
C TYR A 228 -19.76 7.56 -1.39
N ASP A 229 -20.45 6.53 -1.89
CA ASP A 229 -21.59 5.96 -1.20
C ASP A 229 -21.05 5.07 -0.07
N THR A 230 -21.29 5.51 1.17
CA THR A 230 -20.73 4.88 2.38
C THR A 230 -21.84 4.31 3.23
N THR A 231 -21.71 3.03 3.60
CA THR A 231 -22.56 2.34 4.57
C THR A 231 -21.78 2.13 5.85
N VAL A 232 -22.38 2.44 7.00
CA VAL A 232 -21.78 2.22 8.32
C VAL A 232 -22.62 1.19 9.07
N HIS A 233 -21.96 0.14 9.54
CA HIS A 233 -22.52 -0.90 10.39
C HIS A 233 -21.91 -0.77 11.79
N PHE A 234 -22.75 -0.62 12.79
CA PHE A 234 -22.32 -0.67 14.18
C PHE A 234 -22.38 -2.11 14.67
N ILE A 235 -21.24 -2.64 15.11
CA ILE A 235 -21.08 -4.03 15.52
C ILE A 235 -20.35 -4.14 16.88
N SER A 236 -20.36 -5.31 17.48
CA SER A 236 -19.61 -5.56 18.71
C SER A 236 -18.10 -5.75 18.44
N GLU A 237 -17.30 -5.63 19.49
CA GLU A 237 -15.85 -5.88 19.42
C GLU A 237 -15.56 -7.35 19.10
N GLU A 238 -16.36 -8.27 19.64
CA GLU A 238 -16.28 -9.70 19.36
C GLU A 238 -16.53 -9.99 17.88
N GLU A 239 -17.54 -9.35 17.29
CA GLU A 239 -17.88 -9.50 15.88
C GLU A 239 -16.79 -8.92 14.98
N LEU A 240 -16.26 -7.73 15.32
CA LEU A 240 -15.15 -7.12 14.59
C LEU A 240 -13.93 -8.05 14.59
N LYS A 241 -13.60 -8.62 15.74
CA LYS A 241 -12.48 -9.55 15.92
C LYS A 241 -12.70 -10.88 15.19
N ALA A 242 -13.91 -11.42 15.24
CA ALA A 242 -14.22 -12.71 14.62
C ALA A 242 -14.25 -12.63 13.10
N ASN A 243 -14.83 -11.56 12.52
CA ASN A 243 -15.17 -11.50 11.09
C ASN A 243 -14.30 -10.53 10.30
N HIS A 244 -13.60 -9.59 10.96
CA HIS A 244 -12.88 -8.49 10.31
C HIS A 244 -11.42 -8.33 10.78
N SER A 245 -10.81 -9.36 11.37
CA SER A 245 -9.42 -9.32 11.84
C SER A 245 -8.38 -9.29 10.71
N GLY A 246 -8.70 -9.90 9.56
CA GLY A 246 -7.82 -9.96 8.40
C GLY A 246 -7.63 -8.60 7.70
N ILE A 247 -6.66 -8.56 6.80
CA ILE A 247 -6.38 -7.39 5.94
C ILE A 247 -6.36 -7.84 4.46
N PRO A 248 -7.46 -8.46 3.95
CA PRO A 248 -7.55 -8.83 2.55
C PRO A 248 -7.67 -7.58 1.67
N HIS A 249 -7.20 -7.67 0.45
CA HIS A 249 -7.37 -6.63 -0.56
C HIS A 249 -7.32 -7.21 -1.98
N GLY A 250 -7.16 -6.34 -2.96
CA GLY A 250 -7.00 -6.68 -4.36
C GLY A 250 -7.71 -5.70 -5.27
N GLY A 251 -7.95 -6.11 -6.49
CA GLY A 251 -8.65 -5.29 -7.47
C GLY A 251 -8.42 -5.74 -8.90
N PHE A 252 -8.77 -4.85 -9.82
CA PHE A 252 -8.70 -5.09 -11.25
C PHE A 252 -8.11 -3.89 -11.95
N VAL A 253 -7.23 -4.13 -12.93
CA VAL A 253 -6.87 -3.17 -13.97
C VAL A 253 -7.42 -3.71 -15.27
N LEU A 254 -8.22 -2.89 -15.95
CA LEU A 254 -8.81 -3.24 -17.24
C LEU A 254 -8.40 -2.21 -18.28
N ARG A 255 -8.01 -2.68 -19.46
CA ARG A 255 -7.86 -1.88 -20.65
C ARG A 255 -8.89 -2.32 -21.67
N SER A 256 -9.85 -1.45 -21.96
CA SER A 256 -10.86 -1.69 -22.99
C SER A 256 -10.51 -0.84 -24.20
N GLY A 257 -10.25 -1.47 -25.33
CA GLY A 257 -9.76 -0.81 -26.53
C GLY A 257 -10.23 -1.44 -27.83
N LYS A 258 -9.77 -0.88 -28.94
CA LYS A 258 -10.17 -1.29 -30.28
C LYS A 258 -8.96 -1.47 -31.19
N THR A 259 -9.14 -2.31 -32.20
CA THR A 259 -8.23 -2.46 -33.35
C THR A 259 -9.03 -2.55 -34.64
N GLY A 260 -8.33 -2.57 -35.74
CA GLY A 260 -8.91 -2.53 -37.09
C GLY A 260 -8.82 -1.13 -37.68
N TRP A 261 -8.96 -1.02 -39.00
CA TRP A 261 -8.80 0.25 -39.70
C TRP A 261 -9.81 1.32 -39.27
N ASN A 262 -11.04 0.89 -38.88
CA ASN A 262 -12.13 1.75 -38.40
C ASN A 262 -12.51 1.46 -36.97
N GLY A 263 -11.66 0.76 -36.17
CA GLY A 263 -11.95 0.41 -34.81
C GLY A 263 -13.07 -0.64 -34.64
N GLU A 264 -13.21 -1.53 -35.64
CA GLU A 264 -14.28 -2.52 -35.69
C GLU A 264 -14.12 -3.69 -34.72
N ASN A 265 -12.90 -3.96 -34.24
CA ASN A 265 -12.62 -5.06 -33.30
C ASN A 265 -12.46 -4.55 -31.89
N LYS A 266 -13.28 -5.01 -30.98
CA LYS A 266 -13.21 -4.67 -29.53
C LYS A 266 -12.37 -5.67 -28.78
N HIS A 267 -11.54 -5.18 -27.86
CA HIS A 267 -10.66 -5.98 -27.02
C HIS A 267 -10.71 -5.53 -25.57
N LEU A 268 -10.48 -6.48 -24.68
CA LEU A 268 -10.34 -6.25 -23.25
C LEU A 268 -9.09 -6.96 -22.75
N ILE A 269 -8.20 -6.22 -22.07
CA ILE A 269 -7.13 -6.79 -21.25
C ILE A 269 -7.54 -6.59 -19.80
N GLU A 270 -7.50 -7.64 -19.00
CA GLU A 270 -7.83 -7.59 -17.57
C GLU A 270 -6.74 -8.24 -16.75
N TYR A 271 -6.26 -7.52 -15.74
CA TYR A 271 -5.40 -8.02 -14.67
C TYR A 271 -6.21 -8.05 -13.39
N SER A 272 -6.22 -9.17 -12.70
CA SER A 272 -6.93 -9.39 -11.46
C SER A 272 -5.97 -9.75 -10.34
N LEU A 273 -6.15 -9.14 -9.17
CA LEU A 273 -5.36 -9.39 -7.98
C LEU A 273 -6.28 -9.69 -6.80
N LYS A 274 -6.00 -10.78 -6.09
CA LYS A 274 -6.68 -11.15 -4.85
C LYS A 274 -5.63 -11.45 -3.78
N LEU A 275 -5.70 -10.73 -2.67
CA LEU A 275 -4.74 -10.81 -1.58
C LEU A 275 -5.46 -11.20 -0.29
N ASP A 276 -4.98 -12.24 0.38
CA ASP A 276 -5.43 -12.58 1.73
C ASP A 276 -4.79 -11.66 2.77
N SER A 277 -3.57 -11.18 2.50
CA SER A 277 -2.84 -10.21 3.33
C SER A 277 -2.20 -9.13 2.44
N ASN A 278 -2.76 -7.93 2.46
CA ASN A 278 -2.21 -6.78 1.74
C ASN A 278 -0.77 -6.43 2.18
N PRO A 279 -0.45 -6.30 3.49
CA PRO A 279 0.91 -5.92 3.89
C PRO A 279 1.96 -6.98 3.52
N GLU A 280 1.66 -8.27 3.61
CA GLU A 280 2.60 -9.31 3.24
C GLU A 280 2.89 -9.35 1.74
N PHE A 281 1.87 -9.18 0.91
CA PHE A 281 2.08 -9.09 -0.54
C PHE A 281 2.87 -7.84 -0.93
N THR A 282 2.56 -6.68 -0.35
CA THR A 282 3.32 -5.45 -0.56
C THR A 282 4.78 -5.62 -0.14
N SER A 283 5.02 -6.35 0.96
CA SER A 283 6.37 -6.67 1.43
C SER A 283 7.14 -7.52 0.42
N SER A 284 6.49 -8.49 -0.21
CA SER A 284 7.12 -9.28 -1.29
C SER A 284 7.47 -8.40 -2.49
N CYS A 285 6.64 -7.41 -2.84
CA CYS A 285 6.99 -6.44 -3.88
C CYS A 285 8.21 -5.61 -3.50
N LEU A 286 8.28 -5.12 -2.25
CA LEU A 286 9.42 -4.35 -1.75
C LEU A 286 10.72 -5.16 -1.79
N LEU A 287 10.65 -6.43 -1.37
CA LEU A 287 11.82 -7.28 -1.32
C LEU A 287 12.34 -7.62 -2.72
N TYR A 288 11.46 -7.94 -3.66
CA TYR A 288 11.84 -8.22 -5.05
C TYR A 288 12.64 -7.07 -5.67
N THR A 289 12.31 -5.82 -5.34
CA THR A 289 13.05 -4.66 -5.84
C THR A 289 14.37 -4.40 -5.13
N SER A 290 14.67 -5.11 -4.03
CA SER A 290 15.95 -5.02 -3.32
C SER A 290 17.12 -5.51 -4.16
N ASP A 291 16.91 -6.55 -4.95
CA ASP A 291 17.88 -7.06 -5.92
C ASP A 291 18.26 -5.99 -6.95
N ALA A 292 17.25 -5.32 -7.53
CA ALA A 292 17.47 -4.22 -8.46
C ALA A 292 18.19 -3.01 -7.84
N ALA A 293 18.04 -2.75 -6.55
CA ALA A 293 18.72 -1.68 -5.84
C ALA A 293 20.20 -2.01 -5.58
N ASP A 294 20.51 -3.28 -5.30
CA ASP A 294 21.89 -3.76 -5.11
C ASP A 294 22.66 -3.77 -6.44
N ASP A 295 22.05 -4.27 -7.51
CA ASP A 295 22.66 -4.33 -8.86
C ASP A 295 22.94 -2.96 -9.48
N SER A 296 22.40 -1.88 -8.92
CA SER A 296 22.56 -0.52 -9.44
C SER A 296 23.85 0.16 -8.96
N LEU A 297 24.64 -0.51 -8.13
CA LEU A 297 25.95 -0.06 -7.61
C LEU A 297 27.09 -0.61 -8.48
#